data_49df22b5e5b2bc9d01a0acf623f1c7c8
#
_entry.id   49df22b5e5b2bc9d01a0acf623f1c7c8
#
_cell.length_a   1.000
_cell.length_b   1.000
_cell.length_c   1.000
_cell.angle_alpha   90.00
_cell.angle_beta   90.00
_cell.angle_gamma   90.00
#
_symmetry.space_group_name_H-M   'P 1'
#
loop_
_entity.id
_entity.type
_entity.pdbx_description
1 polymer ?
#
loop_
_entity_poly.entity_id
_entity_poly.type
_entity_poly.pdbx_seq_one_letter_code
_entity_poly.pdbx_strand_id
1 'polypeptide(L)' 'MNTKPSINEGRAEAAAYIADLTRDLTIIARRHRLEVLAYLLEMAKLEAENEAQPNKRERKIR' A
#
# COMPACT_ATOMS: atom_id res chain seq x y z
N MET A 1 8.12 16.58 -11.75
CA MET A 1 7.86 16.24 -11.71
C MET A 1 6.90 16.13 -11.72
N ASN A 2 6.51 15.98 -11.88
CA ASN A 2 5.73 15.91 -11.90
C ASN A 2 4.95 15.50 -11.96
N THR A 3 4.48 15.43 -12.03
CA THR A 3 3.91 15.20 -12.28
C THR A 3 2.84 14.75 -12.00
N LYS A 4 1.97 14.65 -11.98
CA LYS A 4 0.97 14.28 -11.70
C LYS A 4 0.22 13.96 -12.73
N PRO A 5 0.22 13.19 -13.28
CA PRO A 5 -0.41 12.74 -14.36
C PRO A 5 -1.80 12.44 -14.11
N SER A 6 -2.34 11.50 -14.66
CA SER A 6 -3.65 11.19 -14.45
C SER A 6 -3.75 10.60 -13.14
N ILE A 7 -4.57 11.12 -12.35
CA ILE A 7 -4.73 10.71 -11.05
C ILE A 7 -5.11 9.30 -10.91
N ASN A 8 -6.00 8.81 -11.69
CA ASN A 8 -6.44 7.46 -11.55
C ASN A 8 -5.41 6.44 -11.92
N GLU A 9 -4.72 6.64 -12.99
CA GLU A 9 -3.73 5.74 -13.40
C GLU A 9 -2.57 5.74 -12.48
N GLY A 10 -2.12 6.90 -12.13
CA GLY A 10 -0.99 7.01 -11.26
C GLY A 10 -1.29 6.51 -9.88
N ARG A 11 -2.53 6.66 -9.47
CA ARG A 11 -2.91 6.28 -8.13
C ARG A 11 -2.77 4.79 -7.89
N ALA A 12 -3.28 3.96 -8.78
CA ALA A 12 -3.19 2.53 -8.59
C ALA A 12 -1.76 2.05 -8.64
N GLU A 13 -0.98 2.60 -9.54
CA GLU A 13 0.39 2.20 -9.65
C GLU A 13 1.19 2.64 -8.45
N ALA A 14 0.92 3.84 -7.96
CA ALA A 14 1.61 4.31 -6.78
C ALA A 14 1.26 3.44 -5.60
N ALA A 15 0.00 3.04 -5.48
CA ALA A 15 -0.42 2.20 -4.37
C ALA A 15 0.28 0.84 -4.44
N ALA A 16 0.44 0.29 -5.63
CA ALA A 16 1.10 -0.98 -5.77
C ALA A 16 2.57 -0.87 -5.34
N TYR A 17 3.20 0.22 -5.70
CA TYR A 17 4.58 0.43 -5.33
C TYR A 17 4.70 0.59 -3.82
N ILE A 18 3.80 1.33 -3.23
CA ILE A 18 3.83 1.52 -1.79
C ILE A 18 3.60 0.18 -1.09
N ALA A 19 2.73 -0.66 -1.64
CA ALA A 19 2.50 -1.95 -1.02
C ALA A 19 3.78 -2.78 -1.01
N ASP A 20 4.55 -2.74 -2.10
CA ASP A 20 5.79 -3.47 -2.16
C ASP A 20 6.80 -2.94 -1.17
N LEU A 21 6.89 -1.62 -1.07
CA LEU A 21 7.83 -1.02 -0.15
C LEU A 21 7.45 -1.30 1.29
N THR A 22 6.17 -1.23 1.61
CA THR A 22 5.76 -1.47 2.98
C THR A 22 5.99 -2.92 3.36
N ARG A 23 5.89 -3.83 2.40
CA ARG A 23 6.18 -5.21 2.69
C ARG A 23 7.63 -5.35 3.10
N ASP A 24 8.54 -4.74 2.34
CA ASP A 24 9.94 -4.82 2.66
C ASP A 24 10.26 -4.15 3.98
N LEU A 25 9.63 -3.01 4.23
CA LEU A 25 9.86 -2.31 5.48
C LEU A 25 9.34 -3.10 6.67
N THR A 26 8.24 -3.83 6.47
CA THR A 26 7.70 -4.66 7.54
C THR A 26 8.71 -5.73 7.93
N ILE A 27 9.37 -6.31 6.95
CA ILE A 27 10.37 -7.32 7.23
C ILE A 27 11.49 -6.75 8.08
N ILE A 28 11.93 -5.56 7.72
CA ILE A 28 13.00 -4.93 8.48
C ILE A 28 12.55 -4.63 9.89
N ALA A 29 11.33 -4.12 10.03
CA ALA A 29 10.82 -3.78 11.34
C ALA A 29 10.74 -5.03 12.23
N ARG A 30 10.31 -6.14 11.67
CA ARG A 30 10.22 -7.35 12.46
C ARG A 30 11.58 -7.86 12.86
N ARG A 31 12.53 -7.71 11.99
CA ARG A 31 13.88 -8.13 12.27
C ARG A 31 14.46 -7.42 13.45
N HIS A 32 14.08 -6.17 13.63
CA HIS A 32 14.59 -5.37 14.71
C HIS A 32 13.61 -5.27 15.88
N ARG A 33 12.62 -6.14 15.89
CA ARG A 33 11.67 -6.18 16.98
C ARG A 33 10.87 -4.93 17.17
N LEU A 34 10.65 -4.19 16.10
CA LEU A 34 9.84 -3.00 16.16
C LEU A 34 8.41 -3.45 15.90
N GLU A 35 7.82 -4.06 16.89
CA GLU A 35 6.56 -4.74 16.71
C GLU A 35 5.39 -3.86 16.35
N VAL A 36 5.25 -2.75 17.04
CA VAL A 36 4.14 -1.87 16.74
C VAL A 36 4.31 -1.27 15.36
N LEU A 37 5.55 -0.90 15.03
CA LEU A 37 5.81 -0.34 13.73
C LEU A 37 5.53 -1.37 12.65
N ALA A 38 5.94 -2.61 12.88
CA ALA A 38 5.68 -3.65 11.91
C ALA A 38 4.18 -3.83 11.68
N TYR A 39 3.41 -3.74 12.75
CA TYR A 39 1.98 -3.89 12.65
C TYR A 39 1.39 -2.75 11.82
N LEU A 40 1.84 -1.53 12.07
CA LEU A 40 1.33 -0.40 11.35
C LEU A 40 1.70 -0.47 9.86
N LEU A 41 2.91 -0.96 9.58
CA LEU A 41 3.32 -1.11 8.20
C LEU A 41 2.49 -2.18 7.51
N GLU A 42 2.14 -3.21 8.25
CA GLU A 42 1.33 -4.27 7.71
C GLU A 42 -0.05 -3.72 7.35
N MET A 43 -0.62 -2.89 8.20
CA MET A 43 -1.90 -2.30 7.93
C MET A 43 -1.82 -1.37 6.74
N ALA A 44 -0.72 -0.63 6.64
CA ALA A 44 -0.53 0.27 5.53
C ALA A 44 -0.41 -0.53 4.23
N LYS A 45 0.26 -1.67 4.29
CA LYS A 45 0.41 -2.50 3.13
C LYS A 45 -0.96 -2.99 2.65
N LEU A 46 -1.79 -3.42 3.58
CA LEU A 46 -3.10 -3.90 3.21
C LEU A 46 -3.94 -2.81 2.57
N GLU A 47 -3.84 -1.62 3.11
CA GLU A 47 -4.58 -0.53 2.53
C GLU A 47 -4.05 -0.18 1.14
N ALA A 48 -2.74 -0.23 0.97
CA ALA A 48 -2.16 0.07 -0.33
C ALA A 48 -2.60 -0.97 -1.36
N GLU A 49 -2.66 -2.23 -0.95
CA GLU A 49 -3.11 -3.26 -1.86
C GLU A 49 -4.56 -3.05 -2.26
N ASN A 50 -5.35 -2.57 -1.30
CA ASN A 50 -6.72 -2.29 -1.57
C ASN A 50 -6.86 -1.19 -2.59
N GLU A 51 -6.08 -0.15 -2.45
CA GLU A 51 -6.14 0.96 -3.38
C GLU A 51 -5.62 0.59 -4.76
N ALA A 52 -4.75 -0.39 -4.82
CA ALA A 52 -4.22 -0.82 -6.09
C ALA A 52 -5.22 -1.67 -6.87
N GLN A 53 -6.31 -2.08 -6.21
CA GLN A 53 -7.31 -2.90 -6.86
C GLN A 53 -8.68 -2.28 -6.80
N PRO A 54 -8.93 -1.33 -7.64
CA PRO A 54 -10.20 -0.61 -7.63
C PRO A 54 -11.41 -1.51 -7.78
N ASN A 55 -11.29 -2.58 -8.48
CA ASN A 55 -12.39 -3.45 -8.66
C ASN A 55 -12.90 -4.06 -7.40
N LYS A 56 -12.03 -4.33 -6.48
CA LYS A 56 -12.40 -4.80 -5.24
C LYS A 56 -13.27 -3.88 -4.54
N ARG A 57 -12.99 -2.62 -4.60
CA ARG A 57 -13.76 -1.64 -3.94
C ARG A 57 -15.13 -1.60 -4.51
N GLU A 58 -15.26 -1.70 -5.76
CA GLU A 58 -16.52 -1.66 -6.34
C GLU A 58 -17.38 -2.78 -5.88
N ARG A 59 -16.86 -3.92 -5.73
CA ARG A 59 -17.59 -4.98 -5.27
C ARG A 59 -18.12 -4.80 -3.93
N LYS A 60 -17.47 -4.17 -3.10
CA LYS A 60 -17.91 -3.94 -1.82
C LYS A 60 -19.11 -3.21 -1.77
N ILE A 61 -19.35 -2.39 -2.62
CA ILE A 61 -20.49 -1.65 -2.60
C ILE A 61 -21.68 -2.37 -2.76
N ARG A 62 -21.89 -3.21 -3.19
CA ARG A 62 -22.99 -3.83 -3.33
C ARG A 62 -23.54 -4.16 -2.77
#